data_9b346e170af8818f22288bceabc1c5ff
#
_entry.id   9b346e170af8818f22288bceabc1c5ff
#
_cell.length_a   1.000
_cell.length_b   1.000
_cell.length_c   1.000
_cell.angle_alpha   90.00
_cell.angle_beta   90.00
_cell.angle_gamma   90.00
#
_symmetry.space_group_name_H-M   'P 1'
#
loop_
_entity.id
_entity.type
_entity.pdbx_description
1 polymer ?
#
loop_
_entity_poly.entity_id
_entity_poly.type
_entity_poly.pdbx_seq_one_letter_code
_entity_poly.pdbx_strand_id
1 'polypeptide(L)'
;MKCNKQTIELAEELKKKGVTNIDIVKACNINESTFYRWLNSPSNAREKEFSKRLKSAELEYKTYLTDQVLKAAKERDWKAAAWLLERKYPMEYSLAPKRFEDIRQAGTDTDTDPLSEALEGLAKGLENE
;
A
#
# COMPACT_ATOMS: atom_id res chain seq x y z
N MET A 1 -26.24 -12.60 -0.87
CA MET A 1 -26.34 -11.16 -0.95
C MET A 1 -25.99 -10.65 -2.34
N LYS A 2 -26.73 -9.71 -2.85
CA LYS A 2 -26.50 -9.21 -4.21
C LYS A 2 -25.60 -7.97 -4.20
N CYS A 3 -24.75 -7.88 -5.22
CA CYS A 3 -23.93 -6.70 -5.45
C CYS A 3 -24.82 -5.59 -6.03
N ASN A 4 -25.31 -4.74 -5.19
CA ASN A 4 -26.18 -3.63 -5.61
C ASN A 4 -25.45 -2.29 -5.53
N LYS A 5 -26.07 -1.25 -6.09
CA LYS A 5 -25.47 0.08 -6.14
C LYS A 5 -25.12 0.62 -4.75
N GLN A 6 -25.99 0.41 -3.78
CA GLN A 6 -25.77 0.90 -2.41
C GLN A 6 -24.55 0.22 -1.78
N THR A 7 -24.40 -1.08 -1.98
CA THR A 7 -23.24 -1.82 -1.47
C THR A 7 -21.95 -1.32 -2.13
N ILE A 8 -21.99 -1.10 -3.43
CA ILE A 8 -20.83 -0.58 -4.17
C ILE A 8 -20.42 0.77 -3.63
N GLU A 9 -21.37 1.68 -3.47
CA GLU A 9 -21.11 3.04 -2.99
C GLU A 9 -20.53 3.03 -1.56
N LEU A 10 -21.10 2.22 -0.68
CA LEU A 10 -20.61 2.11 0.69
C LEU A 10 -19.19 1.55 0.73
N ALA A 11 -18.94 0.47 0.00
CA ALA A 11 -17.62 -0.15 -0.04
C ALA A 11 -16.58 0.81 -0.62
N GLU A 12 -16.93 1.52 -1.68
CA GLU A 12 -16.03 2.50 -2.29
C GLU A 12 -15.69 3.63 -1.31
N GLU A 13 -16.69 4.17 -0.63
CA GLU A 13 -16.48 5.23 0.35
C GLU A 13 -15.56 4.79 1.47
N LEU A 14 -15.78 3.60 2.01
CA LEU A 14 -14.93 3.05 3.06
C LEU A 14 -13.51 2.83 2.57
N LYS A 15 -13.37 2.34 1.34
CA LYS A 15 -12.04 2.11 0.76
C LYS A 15 -11.28 3.41 0.56
N LYS A 16 -11.95 4.47 0.17
CA LYS A 16 -11.35 5.81 0.05
C LYS A 16 -10.84 6.34 1.38
N LYS A 17 -11.45 5.90 2.48
CA LYS A 17 -11.02 6.28 3.84
C LYS A 17 -9.91 5.40 4.39
N GLY A 18 -9.51 4.38 3.64
CA GLY A 18 -8.44 3.48 4.05
C GLY A 18 -8.88 2.30 4.90
N VAL A 19 -10.18 2.02 4.94
CA VAL A 19 -10.71 0.89 5.72
C VAL A 19 -10.26 -0.43 5.08
N THR A 20 -9.88 -1.40 5.91
CA THR A 20 -9.42 -2.69 5.42
C THR A 20 -10.57 -3.50 4.83
N ASN A 21 -10.22 -4.46 3.96
CA ASN A 21 -11.21 -5.31 3.33
C ASN A 21 -12.05 -6.08 4.35
N ILE A 22 -11.44 -6.54 5.43
CA ILE A 22 -12.15 -7.27 6.49
C ILE A 22 -13.24 -6.40 7.11
N ASP A 23 -12.93 -5.15 7.38
CA ASP A 23 -13.89 -4.21 7.97
C ASP A 23 -14.97 -3.81 6.98
N ILE A 24 -14.63 -3.69 5.70
CA ILE A 24 -15.62 -3.41 4.64
C ILE A 24 -16.62 -4.56 4.52
N VAL A 25 -16.12 -5.79 4.57
CA VAL A 25 -16.97 -6.99 4.56
C VAL A 25 -17.98 -6.95 5.70
N LYS A 26 -17.52 -6.60 6.89
CA LYS A 26 -18.40 -6.50 8.07
C LYS A 26 -19.40 -5.36 7.92
N ALA A 27 -18.95 -4.20 7.46
CA ALA A 27 -19.81 -3.03 7.32
C ALA A 27 -20.89 -3.23 6.26
N CYS A 28 -20.57 -3.90 5.17
CA CYS A 28 -21.51 -4.18 4.09
C CYS A 28 -22.33 -5.45 4.34
N ASN A 29 -22.03 -6.19 5.40
CA ASN A 29 -22.71 -7.44 5.73
C ASN A 29 -22.67 -8.44 4.57
N ILE A 30 -21.48 -8.61 4.00
CA ILE A 30 -21.24 -9.51 2.88
C ILE A 30 -20.43 -10.69 3.39
N ASN A 31 -20.60 -11.87 2.79
CA ASN A 31 -19.73 -13.00 3.07
C ASN A 31 -18.34 -12.69 2.51
N GLU A 32 -17.30 -13.02 3.28
CA GLU A 32 -15.91 -12.76 2.90
C GLU A 32 -15.54 -13.39 1.55
N SER A 33 -15.92 -14.64 1.33
CA SER A 33 -15.65 -15.32 0.07
C SER A 33 -16.37 -14.65 -1.11
N THR A 34 -17.59 -14.17 -0.89
CA THR A 34 -18.36 -13.45 -1.89
C THR A 34 -17.69 -12.12 -2.25
N PHE A 35 -17.22 -11.40 -1.23
CA PHE A 35 -16.51 -10.13 -1.43
C PHE A 35 -15.28 -10.32 -2.31
N TYR A 36 -14.43 -11.30 -1.98
CA TYR A 36 -13.20 -11.54 -2.75
C TYR A 36 -13.50 -12.09 -4.13
N ARG A 37 -14.58 -12.85 -4.32
CA ARG A 37 -15.00 -13.28 -5.64
C ARG A 37 -15.39 -12.09 -6.51
N TRP A 38 -16.17 -11.16 -5.98
CA TRP A 38 -16.52 -9.95 -6.70
C TRP A 38 -15.29 -9.13 -7.08
N LEU A 39 -14.33 -9.07 -6.18
CA LEU A 39 -13.13 -8.26 -6.37
C LEU A 39 -12.18 -8.86 -7.40
N ASN A 40 -11.96 -10.18 -7.33
CA ASN A 40 -10.95 -10.87 -8.13
C ASN A 40 -11.50 -11.58 -9.36
N SER A 41 -12.75 -12.00 -9.34
CA SER A 41 -13.37 -12.77 -10.42
C SER A 41 -14.80 -12.31 -10.67
N PRO A 42 -15.00 -11.04 -11.03
CA PRO A 42 -16.35 -10.53 -11.26
C PRO A 42 -17.01 -11.22 -12.46
N SER A 43 -18.27 -11.60 -12.32
CA SER A 43 -18.99 -12.35 -13.34
C SER A 43 -20.02 -11.54 -14.12
N ASN A 44 -20.42 -10.39 -13.62
CA ASN A 44 -21.40 -9.54 -14.28
C ASN A 44 -20.98 -8.07 -14.25
N ALA A 45 -21.76 -7.20 -14.89
CA ALA A 45 -21.44 -5.78 -15.00
C ALA A 45 -21.34 -5.09 -13.65
N ARG A 46 -22.22 -5.44 -12.72
CA ARG A 46 -22.20 -4.84 -11.38
C ARG A 46 -20.98 -5.26 -10.57
N GLU A 47 -20.64 -6.53 -10.65
CA GLU A 47 -19.46 -7.04 -9.96
C GLU A 47 -18.17 -6.45 -10.56
N LYS A 48 -18.15 -6.24 -11.86
CA LYS A 48 -17.02 -5.58 -12.53
C LYS A 48 -16.89 -4.13 -12.09
N GLU A 49 -18.03 -3.43 -11.97
CA GLU A 49 -18.06 -2.07 -11.45
C GLU A 49 -17.55 -2.01 -10.01
N PHE A 50 -18.01 -2.94 -9.17
CA PHE A 50 -17.56 -3.06 -7.78
C PHE A 50 -16.03 -3.22 -7.72
N SER A 51 -15.50 -4.17 -8.48
CA SER A 51 -14.06 -4.43 -8.52
C SER A 51 -13.28 -3.20 -8.98
N LYS A 52 -13.73 -2.58 -10.06
CA LYS A 52 -13.07 -1.39 -10.62
C LYS A 52 -13.08 -0.22 -9.63
N ARG A 53 -14.21 0.05 -9.03
CA ARG A 53 -14.34 1.18 -8.11
C ARG A 53 -13.53 0.97 -6.83
N LEU A 54 -13.50 -0.25 -6.28
CA LEU A 54 -12.71 -0.52 -5.10
C LEU A 54 -11.21 -0.43 -5.37
N LYS A 55 -10.76 -0.97 -6.48
CA LYS A 55 -9.34 -0.90 -6.84
C LYS A 55 -8.90 0.54 -7.10
N SER A 56 -9.76 1.32 -7.75
CA SER A 56 -9.49 2.73 -7.99
C SER A 56 -9.46 3.53 -6.69
N ALA A 57 -10.38 3.26 -5.78
CA ALA A 57 -10.42 3.91 -4.46
C ALA A 57 -9.18 3.58 -3.63
N GLU A 58 -8.73 2.34 -3.68
CA GLU A 58 -7.51 1.92 -2.98
C GLU A 58 -6.29 2.63 -3.55
N LEU A 59 -6.18 2.72 -4.87
CA LEU A 59 -5.09 3.43 -5.51
C LEU A 59 -5.09 4.91 -5.15
N GLU A 60 -6.25 5.52 -5.14
CA GLU A 60 -6.42 6.92 -4.75
C GLU A 60 -5.93 7.17 -3.33
N TYR A 61 -6.30 6.28 -2.40
CA TYR A 61 -5.87 6.37 -1.01
C TYR A 61 -4.36 6.17 -0.87
N LYS A 62 -3.81 5.19 -1.56
CA LYS A 62 -2.36 4.94 -1.55
C LYS A 62 -1.59 6.12 -2.12
N THR A 63 -2.09 6.70 -3.19
CA THR A 63 -1.47 7.89 -3.81
C THR A 63 -1.47 9.06 -2.83
N TYR A 64 -2.59 9.29 -2.17
CA TYR A 64 -2.70 10.34 -1.16
C TYR A 64 -1.66 10.15 -0.04
N LEU A 65 -1.58 8.93 0.51
CA LEU A 65 -0.63 8.65 1.59
C LEU A 65 0.82 8.81 1.10
N THR A 66 1.12 8.33 -0.09
CA THR A 66 2.45 8.45 -0.67
C THR A 66 2.83 9.93 -0.83
N ASP A 67 1.90 10.74 -1.31
CA ASP A 67 2.13 12.18 -1.46
C ASP A 67 2.41 12.85 -0.11
N GLN A 68 1.68 12.45 0.94
CA GLN A 68 1.91 13.00 2.28
C GLN A 68 3.29 12.63 2.81
N VAL A 69 3.72 11.39 2.60
CA VAL A 69 5.04 10.94 3.04
C VAL A 69 6.14 11.64 2.26
N LEU A 70 5.97 11.77 0.95
CA LEU A 70 6.94 12.48 0.11
C LEU A 70 7.04 13.95 0.48
N LYS A 71 5.92 14.57 0.81
CA LYS A 71 5.91 15.96 1.26
C LYS A 71 6.67 16.11 2.57
N ALA A 72 6.45 15.20 3.52
CA ALA A 72 7.17 15.20 4.79
C ALA A 72 8.66 15.00 4.56
N ALA A 73 9.04 14.12 3.63
CA ALA A 73 10.45 13.90 3.28
C ALA A 73 11.10 15.14 2.73
N LYS A 74 10.37 15.91 1.90
CA LYS A 74 10.87 17.19 1.37
C LYS A 74 11.07 18.22 2.47
N GLU A 75 10.33 18.11 3.56
CA GLU A 75 10.48 18.98 4.72
C GLU A 75 11.59 18.49 5.66
N ARG A 76 12.47 17.62 5.16
CA ARG A 76 13.63 17.07 5.86
C ARG A 76 13.29 16.01 6.91
N ASP A 77 12.14 15.39 6.79
CA ASP A 77 11.80 14.26 7.62
C ASP A 77 12.25 12.96 6.93
N TRP A 78 13.54 12.63 7.13
CA TRP A 78 14.10 11.43 6.52
C TRP A 78 13.42 10.14 7.01
N LYS A 79 12.80 10.19 8.19
CA LYS A 79 12.08 9.05 8.75
C LYS A 79 10.87 8.70 7.88
N ALA A 80 10.18 9.70 7.35
CA ALA A 80 9.07 9.49 6.44
C ALA A 80 9.53 8.81 5.16
N ALA A 81 10.66 9.27 4.60
CA ALA A 81 11.23 8.68 3.40
C ALA A 81 11.69 7.24 3.64
N ALA A 82 12.34 6.99 4.77
CA ALA A 82 12.79 5.65 5.14
C ALA A 82 11.61 4.70 5.32
N TRP A 83 10.55 5.16 5.96
CA TRP A 83 9.33 4.37 6.14
C TRP A 83 8.72 3.98 4.80
N LEU A 84 8.64 4.92 3.87
CA LEU A 84 8.10 4.66 2.55
C LEU A 84 8.95 3.65 1.78
N LEU A 85 10.27 3.80 1.80
CA LEU A 85 11.19 2.87 1.14
C LEU A 85 11.03 1.46 1.69
N GLU A 86 10.93 1.33 3.01
CA GLU A 86 10.74 0.04 3.65
C GLU A 86 9.42 -0.62 3.21
N ARG A 87 8.35 0.15 3.08
CA ARG A 87 7.05 -0.37 2.69
C ARG A 87 6.95 -0.71 1.20
N LYS A 88 7.55 0.11 0.34
CA LYS A 88 7.51 -0.10 -1.10
C LYS A 88 8.50 -1.15 -1.58
N TYR A 89 9.66 -1.20 -0.95
CA TYR A 89 10.75 -2.09 -1.34
C TYR A 89 11.27 -2.88 -0.15
N PRO A 90 10.40 -3.68 0.47
CA PRO A 90 10.76 -4.36 1.72
C PRO A 90 11.93 -5.31 1.60
N MET A 91 12.15 -5.88 0.41
CA MET A 91 13.28 -6.78 0.20
C MET A 91 14.62 -6.06 0.21
N GLU A 92 14.63 -4.78 -0.10
CA GLU A 92 15.85 -3.99 -0.21
C GLU A 92 16.11 -3.12 1.03
N TYR A 93 15.05 -2.56 1.62
CA TYR A 93 15.17 -1.54 2.65
C TYR A 93 14.54 -1.89 3.99
N SER A 94 13.85 -3.03 4.09
CA SER A 94 13.16 -3.37 5.33
C SER A 94 14.13 -3.65 6.47
N LEU A 95 13.81 -3.08 7.64
CA LEU A 95 14.54 -3.36 8.88
C LEU A 95 13.93 -4.53 9.64
N ALA A 96 12.76 -5.02 9.20
CA ALA A 96 12.13 -6.18 9.81
C ALA A 96 12.97 -7.43 9.54
N PRO A 97 12.87 -8.46 10.41
CA PRO A 97 13.58 -9.72 10.16
C PRO A 97 13.19 -10.30 8.81
N LYS A 98 14.17 -10.52 7.98
CA LYS A 98 13.99 -11.14 6.67
C LYS A 98 14.20 -12.65 6.80
N ARG A 99 13.74 -13.38 5.77
CA ARG A 99 14.04 -14.80 5.70
C ARG A 99 15.56 -14.98 5.58
N PHE A 100 16.06 -16.08 6.10
CA PHE A 100 17.49 -16.35 6.10
C PHE A 100 18.15 -16.24 4.74
N GLU A 101 17.45 -16.68 3.70
CA GLU A 101 17.95 -16.64 2.35
C GLU A 101 18.17 -15.21 1.87
N ASP A 102 17.24 -14.33 2.19
CA ASP A 102 17.33 -12.92 1.81
C ASP A 102 18.52 -12.27 2.51
N ILE A 103 18.70 -12.57 3.78
CA ILE A 103 19.82 -12.02 4.58
C ILE A 103 21.14 -12.50 4.03
N ARG A 104 21.27 -13.77 3.69
CA ARG A 104 22.49 -14.32 3.12
C ARG A 104 22.87 -13.68 1.81
N GLN A 105 21.90 -13.49 0.94
CA GLN A 105 22.13 -12.86 -0.35
C GLN A 105 22.58 -11.42 -0.20
N ALA A 106 21.92 -10.69 0.69
CA ALA A 106 22.30 -9.30 0.97
C ALA A 106 23.69 -9.21 1.60
N GLY A 107 24.04 -10.17 2.45
CA GLY A 107 25.31 -10.15 3.18
C GLY A 107 26.54 -10.47 2.35
N THR A 108 26.37 -11.09 1.18
CA THR A 108 27.51 -11.50 0.34
C THR A 108 27.95 -10.45 -0.67
N ASP A 109 27.10 -9.48 -0.97
CA ASP A 109 27.32 -8.62 -2.12
C ASP A 109 27.98 -7.29 -1.84
N THR A 110 27.76 -6.69 -0.70
CA THR A 110 28.37 -5.39 -0.39
C THR A 110 28.59 -5.21 1.09
N ASP A 111 29.59 -4.40 1.44
CA ASP A 111 29.78 -3.91 2.78
C ASP A 111 28.84 -2.74 3.09
N THR A 112 28.09 -2.30 2.10
CA THR A 112 27.20 -1.15 2.21
C THR A 112 25.76 -1.60 2.36
N ASP A 113 25.10 -1.10 3.39
CA ASP A 113 23.67 -1.33 3.61
C ASP A 113 22.88 -0.49 2.60
N PRO A 114 22.07 -1.12 1.73
CA PRO A 114 21.26 -0.38 0.75
C PRO A 114 20.38 0.70 1.38
N LEU A 115 19.88 0.43 2.58
CA LEU A 115 19.04 1.40 3.30
C LEU A 115 19.85 2.63 3.68
N SER A 116 21.05 2.45 4.20
CA SER A 116 21.94 3.54 4.58
C SER A 116 22.28 4.41 3.37
N GLU A 117 22.61 3.78 2.25
CA GLU A 117 22.90 4.49 1.00
C GLU A 117 21.73 5.33 0.54
N ALA A 118 20.53 4.72 0.56
CA ALA A 118 19.32 5.42 0.14
C ALA A 118 19.04 6.62 1.05
N LEU A 119 19.22 6.44 2.35
CA LEU A 119 18.99 7.51 3.33
C LEU A 119 19.99 8.64 3.16
N GLU A 120 21.25 8.33 2.93
CA GLU A 120 22.28 9.35 2.67
C GLU A 120 21.98 10.14 1.41
N GLY A 121 21.57 9.45 0.35
CA GLY A 121 21.19 10.10 -0.91
C GLY A 121 20.02 11.04 -0.73
N LEU A 122 19.01 10.62 0.00
CA LEU A 122 17.84 11.45 0.29
C LEU A 122 18.20 12.65 1.14
N ALA A 123 19.02 12.44 2.18
CA ALA A 123 19.45 13.53 3.05
C ALA A 123 20.24 14.60 2.28
N LYS A 124 21.13 14.18 1.41
CA LYS A 124 21.89 15.13 0.56
C LYS A 124 21.00 15.89 -0.39
N GLY A 125 20.02 15.21 -1.00
CA GLY A 125 19.07 15.84 -1.89
C GLY A 125 18.22 16.88 -1.18
N LEU A 126 17.81 16.61 0.04
CA LEU A 126 17.01 17.53 0.83
C LEU A 126 17.82 18.75 1.32
N GLU A 127 19.08 18.53 1.64
CA GLU A 127 19.97 19.61 2.08
C GLU A 127 20.30 20.60 0.96
N ASN A 128 20.31 20.13 -0.27
CA ASN A 128 20.66 20.95 -1.43
C ASN A 128 19.48 21.71 -2.03
N GLU A 129 18.30 21.55 -1.48
CA GLU A 129 17.14 22.36 -1.83
C GLU A 129 17.10 23.61 -0.92
#